data_dab3c2156b26ede310a2d8315d69ebe2
#
_entry.id   dab3c2156b26ede310a2d8315d69ebe2
#
_cell.length_a   1.000
_cell.length_b   1.000
_cell.length_c   1.000
_cell.angle_alpha   90.00
_cell.angle_beta   90.00
_cell.angle_gamma   90.00
#
_symmetry.space_group_name_H-M   'P 1'
#
loop_
_entity.id
_entity.type
_entity.pdbx_description
1 polymer ?
#
loop_
_entity_poly.entity_id
_entity_poly.type
_entity_poly.pdbx_seq_one_letter_code
_entity_poly.pdbx_strand_id
1 'polypeptide(L)'
;KLGPLADSESLNGHVAIRCTSSDYLPLIGAVPDYKNFVAAYRELGKRRKKILDIPAPLLPNLYLSTGFGSRGLTAAPLAAELIASEICAEPTPLPRYLQQALSPARFLIRDIIRGKR
;
A
#
# COMPACT_ATOMS: atom_id res chain seq x y z
N LYS A 1 -21.57 -30.80 -13.71
CA LYS A 1 -22.97 -30.34 -13.97
C LYS A 1 -23.18 -29.10 -13.15
N LEU A 2 -23.43 -27.94 -13.77
CA LEU A 2 -23.92 -26.75 -13.10
C LEU A 2 -25.34 -27.06 -12.59
N GLY A 3 -25.61 -26.72 -11.32
CA GLY A 3 -26.94 -26.82 -10.73
C GLY A 3 -27.95 -25.91 -11.45
N PRO A 4 -29.25 -26.01 -11.11
CA PRO A 4 -30.26 -25.15 -11.71
C PRO A 4 -29.92 -23.69 -11.46
N LEU A 5 -30.03 -22.86 -12.50
CA LEU A 5 -29.86 -21.39 -12.37
C LEU A 5 -31.01 -20.88 -11.48
N ALA A 6 -30.66 -20.00 -10.54
CA ALA A 6 -31.66 -19.32 -9.75
C ALA A 6 -32.62 -18.53 -10.66
N ASP A 7 -33.91 -18.47 -10.29
CA ASP A 7 -34.89 -17.68 -11.01
C ASP A 7 -34.43 -16.23 -11.15
N SER A 8 -34.50 -15.67 -12.34
CA SER A 8 -34.01 -14.31 -12.65
C SER A 8 -34.67 -13.23 -11.80
N GLU A 9 -35.86 -13.46 -11.27
CA GLU A 9 -36.58 -12.57 -10.38
C GLU A 9 -35.96 -12.46 -8.98
N SER A 10 -35.11 -13.41 -8.56
CA SER A 10 -34.40 -13.41 -7.27
C SER A 10 -33.00 -12.79 -7.34
N LEU A 11 -32.53 -12.38 -8.50
CA LEU A 11 -31.19 -11.84 -8.71
C LEU A 11 -31.19 -10.32 -8.50
N ASN A 12 -30.66 -9.87 -7.36
CA ASN A 12 -30.40 -8.47 -7.11
C ASN A 12 -28.99 -8.09 -7.64
N GLY A 13 -28.97 -7.25 -8.68
CA GLY A 13 -27.73 -6.69 -9.20
C GLY A 13 -27.11 -5.68 -8.23
N HIS A 14 -25.79 -5.73 -8.03
CA HIS A 14 -25.05 -4.74 -7.26
C HIS A 14 -23.93 -4.13 -8.11
N VAL A 15 -23.86 -2.80 -8.12
CA VAL A 15 -22.80 -2.05 -8.81
C VAL A 15 -22.03 -1.23 -7.79
N ALA A 16 -20.71 -1.29 -7.82
CA ALA A 16 -19.83 -0.51 -6.95
C ALA A 16 -18.57 -0.06 -7.68
N ILE A 17 -18.00 1.07 -7.23
CA ILE A 17 -16.73 1.58 -7.71
C ILE A 17 -15.61 0.93 -6.90
N ARG A 18 -14.59 0.40 -7.60
CA ARG A 18 -13.39 -0.16 -6.98
C ARG A 18 -12.28 0.88 -6.92
N CYS A 19 -11.69 1.03 -5.74
CA CYS A 19 -10.53 1.91 -5.57
C CYS A 19 -9.26 1.20 -6.04
N THR A 20 -8.48 1.86 -6.89
CA THR A 20 -7.14 1.44 -7.30
C THR A 20 -6.16 2.59 -7.14
N SER A 21 -4.89 2.27 -6.90
CA SER A 21 -3.80 3.23 -6.99
C SER A 21 -3.42 3.50 -8.46
N SER A 22 -2.65 4.55 -8.72
CA SER A 22 -2.21 4.91 -10.09
C SER A 22 -1.27 3.89 -10.75
N ASP A 23 -0.65 3.00 -9.97
CA ASP A 23 0.22 1.91 -10.45
C ASP A 23 -0.42 0.52 -10.32
N TYR A 24 -1.72 0.47 -9.99
CA TYR A 24 -2.50 -0.75 -9.81
C TYR A 24 -2.00 -1.71 -8.71
N LEU A 25 -1.05 -1.28 -7.88
CA LEU A 25 -0.61 -2.02 -6.70
C LEU A 25 -1.34 -1.51 -5.45
N PRO A 26 -1.74 -2.35 -4.52
CA PRO A 26 -2.38 -1.91 -3.29
C PRO A 26 -1.42 -1.07 -2.43
N LEU A 27 -1.98 -0.34 -1.47
CA LEU A 27 -1.27 0.40 -0.44
C LEU A 27 -1.38 -0.39 0.87
N ILE A 28 -0.26 -0.93 1.35
CA ILE A 28 -0.22 -1.80 2.51
C ILE A 28 0.95 -1.39 3.41
N GLY A 29 0.69 -1.25 4.73
CA GLY A 29 1.69 -0.95 5.75
C GLY A 29 1.48 0.38 6.46
N ALA A 30 2.48 0.79 7.25
CA ALA A 30 2.43 1.99 8.07
C ALA A 30 2.29 3.28 7.24
N VAL A 31 1.54 4.23 7.77
CA VAL A 31 1.24 5.51 7.10
C VAL A 31 2.37 6.51 7.35
N PRO A 32 2.97 7.10 6.30
CA PRO A 32 4.00 8.12 6.48
C PRO A 32 3.40 9.41 7.09
N ASP A 33 4.11 10.01 8.06
CA ASP A 33 3.85 11.38 8.49
C ASP A 33 4.30 12.32 7.37
N TYR A 34 3.34 12.80 6.60
CA TYR A 34 3.60 13.57 5.38
C TYR A 34 4.55 14.76 5.61
N LYS A 35 4.30 15.57 6.66
CA LYS A 35 5.09 16.79 6.90
C LYS A 35 6.53 16.46 7.27
N ASN A 36 6.69 15.56 8.24
CA ASN A 36 8.00 15.14 8.71
C ASN A 36 8.75 14.31 7.67
N PHE A 37 8.03 13.49 6.89
CA PHE A 37 8.59 12.71 5.80
C PHE A 37 9.18 13.60 4.70
N VAL A 38 8.41 14.59 4.23
CA VAL A 38 8.90 15.54 3.20
C VAL A 38 10.08 16.34 3.73
N ALA A 39 10.05 16.80 4.99
CA ALA A 39 11.16 17.55 5.61
C ALA A 39 12.43 16.70 5.69
N ALA A 40 12.32 15.44 6.16
CA ALA A 40 13.46 14.54 6.33
C ALA A 40 14.09 14.11 4.99
N TYR A 41 13.26 13.90 3.96
CA TYR A 41 13.71 13.36 2.68
C TYR A 41 13.86 14.40 1.56
N ARG A 42 13.68 15.70 1.85
CA ARG A 42 13.81 16.80 0.87
C ARG A 42 15.17 16.82 0.16
N GLU A 43 16.22 16.42 0.85
CA GLU A 43 17.59 16.36 0.29
C GLU A 43 17.78 15.21 -0.71
N LEU A 44 16.91 14.16 -0.72
CA LEU A 44 16.97 13.07 -1.72
C LEU A 44 16.76 13.58 -3.15
N GLY A 45 15.93 14.60 -3.32
CA GLY A 45 15.70 15.23 -4.63
C GLY A 45 16.96 15.90 -5.19
N LYS A 46 17.87 16.38 -4.33
CA LYS A 46 19.10 17.08 -4.70
C LYS A 46 20.30 16.15 -4.88
N ARG A 47 20.33 15.01 -4.18
CA ARG A 47 21.48 14.08 -4.16
C ARG A 47 21.01 12.64 -4.35
N ARG A 48 20.79 12.21 -5.59
CA ARG A 48 20.32 10.86 -5.97
C ARG A 48 21.15 9.68 -5.42
N LYS A 49 22.35 9.91 -4.90
CA LYS A 49 23.27 8.85 -4.43
C LYS A 49 23.39 8.75 -2.91
N LYS A 50 22.75 9.64 -2.15
CA LYS A 50 22.84 9.59 -0.68
C LYS A 50 21.77 8.64 -0.15
N ILE A 51 22.21 7.47 0.31
CA ILE A 51 21.39 6.60 1.17
C ILE A 51 21.22 7.37 2.48
N LEU A 52 20.00 7.79 2.78
CA LEU A 52 19.69 8.38 4.08
C LEU A 52 19.44 7.21 5.04
N ASP A 53 20.34 7.04 5.99
CA ASP A 53 20.21 6.09 7.10
C ASP A 53 19.33 6.71 8.21
N ILE A 54 18.19 7.26 7.81
CA ILE A 54 17.23 7.88 8.70
C ILE A 54 15.93 7.05 8.62
N PRO A 55 15.40 6.57 9.75
CA PRO A 55 14.12 5.87 9.74
C PRO A 55 13.03 6.78 9.19
N ALA A 56 12.15 6.20 8.39
CA ALA A 56 11.04 6.93 7.79
C ALA A 56 10.10 7.46 8.88
N PRO A 57 9.79 8.76 8.92
CA PRO A 57 8.78 9.28 9.83
C PRO A 57 7.41 8.71 9.50
N LEU A 58 6.84 7.96 10.43
CA LEU A 58 5.54 7.29 10.31
C LEU A 58 4.58 7.83 11.38
N LEU A 59 3.30 7.83 11.08
CA LEU A 59 2.27 8.08 12.07
C LEU A 59 2.17 6.87 13.00
N PRO A 60 2.22 7.07 14.33
CA PRO A 60 2.21 5.96 15.27
C PRO A 60 0.90 5.19 15.21
N ASN A 61 0.97 3.86 15.19
CA ASN A 61 -0.16 2.94 15.24
C ASN A 61 -1.21 3.13 14.12
N LEU A 62 -0.82 3.74 13.00
CA LEU A 62 -1.71 3.92 11.85
C LEU A 62 -1.20 3.14 10.65
N TYR A 63 -2.02 2.21 10.17
CA TYR A 63 -1.73 1.35 9.03
C TYR A 63 -2.78 1.50 7.94
N LEU A 64 -2.37 1.28 6.70
CA LEU A 64 -3.22 1.33 5.52
C LEU A 64 -3.28 -0.03 4.84
N SER A 65 -4.50 -0.42 4.43
CA SER A 65 -4.75 -1.62 3.61
C SER A 65 -5.87 -1.30 2.62
N THR A 66 -5.50 -0.78 1.42
CA THR A 66 -6.48 -0.27 0.44
C THR A 66 -5.95 -0.31 -0.99
N GLY A 67 -6.79 0.07 -1.95
CA GLY A 67 -6.38 0.18 -3.34
C GLY A 67 -6.25 -1.16 -4.07
N PHE A 68 -6.93 -2.20 -3.62
CA PHE A 68 -6.84 -3.55 -4.18
C PHE A 68 -7.45 -3.72 -5.57
N GLY A 69 -8.31 -2.80 -5.99
CA GLY A 69 -9.05 -2.93 -7.25
C GLY A 69 -9.89 -4.20 -7.29
N SER A 70 -9.71 -5.02 -8.33
CA SER A 70 -10.42 -6.30 -8.48
C SER A 70 -9.76 -7.49 -7.75
N ARG A 71 -8.59 -7.28 -7.13
CA ARG A 71 -7.77 -8.35 -6.53
C ARG A 71 -7.90 -8.45 -5.01
N GLY A 72 -8.92 -7.81 -4.42
CA GLY A 72 -9.07 -7.75 -2.96
C GLY A 72 -9.11 -9.14 -2.30
N LEU A 73 -9.92 -10.04 -2.80
CA LEU A 73 -10.06 -11.39 -2.23
C LEU A 73 -8.75 -12.20 -2.24
N THR A 74 -7.95 -12.05 -3.29
CA THR A 74 -6.67 -12.78 -3.41
C THR A 74 -5.53 -12.11 -2.64
N ALA A 75 -5.53 -10.79 -2.52
CA ALA A 75 -4.43 -10.04 -1.92
C ALA A 75 -4.64 -9.68 -0.44
N ALA A 76 -5.88 -9.66 0.04
CA ALA A 76 -6.19 -9.26 1.41
C ALA A 76 -5.55 -10.15 2.49
N PRO A 77 -5.49 -11.50 2.36
CA PRO A 77 -4.81 -12.33 3.35
C PRO A 77 -3.33 -12.00 3.48
N LEU A 78 -2.63 -11.80 2.36
CA LEU A 78 -1.22 -11.40 2.36
C LEU A 78 -1.02 -9.99 2.95
N ALA A 79 -1.94 -9.06 2.67
CA ALA A 79 -1.92 -7.72 3.22
C ALA A 79 -2.10 -7.72 4.74
N ALA A 80 -2.99 -8.57 5.25
CA ALA A 80 -3.20 -8.75 6.68
C ALA A 80 -1.94 -9.31 7.36
N GLU A 81 -1.31 -10.32 6.77
CA GLU A 81 -0.07 -10.91 7.27
C GLU A 81 1.07 -9.91 7.31
N LEU A 82 1.23 -9.07 6.27
CA LEU A 82 2.24 -8.02 6.25
C LEU A 82 2.06 -7.01 7.38
N ILE A 83 0.83 -6.56 7.62
CA ILE A 83 0.54 -5.60 8.69
C ILE A 83 0.71 -6.26 10.06
N ALA A 84 0.25 -7.49 10.24
CA ALA A 84 0.42 -8.24 11.47
C ALA A 84 1.90 -8.43 11.81
N SER A 85 2.71 -8.85 10.83
CA SER A 85 4.16 -9.01 11.01
C SER A 85 4.84 -7.69 11.40
N GLU A 86 4.42 -6.55 10.81
CA GLU A 86 4.95 -5.23 11.15
C GLU A 86 4.58 -4.81 12.57
N ILE A 87 3.34 -5.04 12.99
CA ILE A 87 2.85 -4.72 14.35
C ILE A 87 3.53 -5.60 15.41
N CYS A 88 3.67 -6.90 15.13
CA CYS A 88 4.25 -7.87 16.05
C CYS A 88 5.79 -7.93 16.01
N ALA A 89 6.43 -7.15 15.14
CA ALA A 89 7.88 -7.18 14.88
C ALA A 89 8.38 -8.58 14.48
N GLU A 90 7.58 -9.30 13.70
CA GLU A 90 7.88 -10.62 13.17
C GLU A 90 8.49 -10.55 11.75
N PRO A 91 9.17 -11.61 11.30
CA PRO A 91 9.65 -11.69 9.93
C PRO A 91 8.51 -11.56 8.92
N THR A 92 8.64 -10.66 7.96
CA THR A 92 7.61 -10.43 6.94
C THR A 92 7.61 -11.52 5.88
N PRO A 93 6.44 -11.91 5.32
CA PRO A 93 6.32 -12.99 4.33
C PRO A 93 6.82 -12.59 2.94
N LEU A 94 7.17 -11.32 2.74
CA LEU A 94 7.66 -10.81 1.45
C LEU A 94 9.08 -10.25 1.53
N PRO A 95 9.87 -10.39 0.46
CA PRO A 95 11.16 -9.74 0.36
C PRO A 95 11.02 -8.22 0.34
N ARG A 96 12.05 -7.52 0.82
CA ARG A 96 12.05 -6.06 1.05
C ARG A 96 11.61 -5.23 -0.16
N TYR A 97 12.02 -5.62 -1.36
CA TYR A 97 11.66 -4.88 -2.58
C TYR A 97 10.15 -4.90 -2.88
N LEU A 98 9.46 -6.02 -2.57
CA LEU A 98 8.00 -6.11 -2.70
C LEU A 98 7.30 -5.31 -1.60
N GLN A 99 7.79 -5.34 -0.37
CA GLN A 99 7.26 -4.50 0.70
C GLN A 99 7.34 -3.01 0.32
N GLN A 100 8.47 -2.57 -0.21
CA GLN A 100 8.65 -1.20 -0.70
C GLN A 100 7.69 -0.85 -1.84
N ALA A 101 7.42 -1.78 -2.75
CA ALA A 101 6.47 -1.60 -3.84
C ALA A 101 5.02 -1.48 -3.36
N LEU A 102 4.68 -2.02 -2.20
CA LEU A 102 3.35 -1.95 -1.58
C LEU A 102 3.22 -0.80 -0.58
N SER A 103 4.34 -0.23 -0.12
CA SER A 103 4.37 0.81 0.91
C SER A 103 3.53 2.04 0.53
N PRO A 104 2.74 2.60 1.46
CA PRO A 104 2.05 3.87 1.28
C PRO A 104 2.99 5.04 0.97
N ALA A 105 4.24 4.99 1.44
CA ALA A 105 5.25 6.03 1.20
C ALA A 105 5.80 6.06 -0.23
N ARG A 106 5.59 5.02 -1.07
CA ARG A 106 6.21 4.91 -2.40
C ARG A 106 5.91 6.09 -3.33
N PHE A 107 4.70 6.65 -3.26
CA PHE A 107 4.33 7.80 -4.08
C PHE A 107 5.02 9.09 -3.59
N LEU A 108 5.15 9.28 -2.28
CA LEU A 108 5.89 10.40 -1.71
C LEU A 108 7.36 10.35 -2.10
N ILE A 109 8.00 9.20 -1.97
CA ILE A 109 9.39 8.98 -2.37
C ILE A 109 9.57 9.30 -3.85
N ARG A 110 8.68 8.80 -4.71
CA ARG A 110 8.70 9.06 -6.16
C ARG A 110 8.58 10.55 -6.49
N ASP A 111 7.68 11.24 -5.82
CA ASP A 111 7.44 12.67 -6.04
C ASP A 111 8.62 13.52 -5.56
N ILE A 112 9.24 13.20 -4.42
CA ILE A 112 10.45 13.85 -3.91
C ILE A 112 11.62 13.66 -4.88
N ILE A 113 11.85 12.42 -5.36
CA ILE A 113 12.93 12.14 -6.32
C ILE A 113 12.74 12.89 -7.65
N ARG A 114 11.50 13.10 -8.07
CA ARG A 114 11.15 13.86 -9.28
C ARG A 114 11.16 15.37 -9.09
N GLY A 115 11.43 15.86 -7.89
CA GLY A 115 11.44 17.29 -7.57
C GLY A 115 10.06 17.95 -7.64
N LYS A 116 8.99 17.18 -7.50
CA LYS A 116 7.61 17.69 -7.52
C LYS A 116 7.14 18.21 -6.15
N ARG A 117 7.96 18.04 -5.11
CA ARG A 117 7.68 18.46 -3.73
C ARG A 117 8.95 18.88 -3.01
#